data_43a072e704142e8c2253b1b53aa5ad08
#
_entry.id   43a072e704142e8c2253b1b53aa5ad08
#
_cell.length_a   1.000
_cell.length_b   1.000
_cell.length_c   1.000
_cell.angle_alpha   90.00
_cell.angle_beta   90.00
_cell.angle_gamma   90.00
#
_symmetry.space_group_name_H-M   'P 1'
#
loop_
_entity.id
_entity.type
_entity.pdbx_description
1 polymer ?
#
loop_
_entity_poly.entity_id
_entity_poly.type
_entity_poly.pdbx_seq_one_letter_code
_entity_poly.pdbx_strand_id
1 'polypeptide(L)'
;VPTWATLIALVNVDAAGTEEVVVGIASAPALARRWSAAKGHGAFVRFNSGSVDDLTEEFDSVSSEKKISVSKVAKLSDSSISYSDFIGWGDRLEPFQKMLANAWRTRGIGDFWSHMLVAEGAVDVAIEPSLAVWDMAALDIIVREAGGVFTNTAGQSGPFGGSGVSTNGVLHNAVINGLNP
;
A
#
# COMPACT_ATOMS: atom_id res chain seq x y z
N VAL A 1 14.56 -4.85 12.27
CA VAL A 1 13.18 -5.11 11.84
C VAL A 1 13.18 -5.25 10.31
N PRO A 2 12.64 -6.32 9.73
CA PRO A 2 12.66 -6.54 8.27
C PRO A 2 11.73 -5.60 7.49
N THR A 3 10.89 -4.83 8.18
CA THR A 3 9.86 -3.96 7.59
C THR A 3 10.34 -2.54 7.29
N TRP A 4 11.65 -2.30 7.11
CA TRP A 4 12.08 -1.02 6.58
C TRP A 4 12.27 -1.04 5.06
N ALA A 5 12.00 0.10 4.42
CA ALA A 5 12.20 0.27 2.98
C ALA A 5 12.68 1.68 2.65
N THR A 6 13.33 1.82 1.50
CA THR A 6 13.50 3.11 0.85
C THR A 6 12.29 3.35 -0.05
N LEU A 7 11.57 4.45 0.18
CA LEU A 7 10.43 4.89 -0.61
C LEU A 7 10.83 6.08 -1.46
N ILE A 8 10.58 6.01 -2.77
CA ILE A 8 10.89 7.08 -3.73
C ILE A 8 9.62 7.34 -4.54
N ALA A 9 9.23 8.60 -4.64
CA ALA A 9 8.11 9.00 -5.50
C ALA A 9 8.50 10.21 -6.36
N LEU A 10 8.04 10.21 -7.60
CA LEU A 10 8.06 11.38 -8.47
C LEU A 10 6.67 11.99 -8.51
N VAL A 11 6.58 13.26 -8.12
CA VAL A 11 5.34 14.03 -8.15
C VAL A 11 5.40 15.01 -9.31
N ASN A 12 4.42 14.96 -10.18
CA ASN A 12 4.19 15.98 -11.20
C ASN A 12 3.31 17.09 -10.61
N VAL A 13 3.72 18.34 -10.79
CA VAL A 13 2.92 19.52 -10.40
C VAL A 13 2.52 20.24 -11.65
N ASP A 14 1.22 20.34 -11.93
CA ASP A 14 0.71 21.02 -13.11
C ASP A 14 0.74 22.56 -12.96
N ALA A 15 0.38 23.27 -14.01
CA ALA A 15 0.37 24.74 -14.04
C ALA A 15 -0.64 25.37 -13.03
N ALA A 16 -1.61 24.59 -12.57
CA ALA A 16 -2.58 25.01 -11.55
C ALA A 16 -2.12 24.67 -10.13
N GLY A 17 -0.94 24.03 -9.98
CA GLY A 17 -0.41 23.60 -8.70
C GLY A 17 -0.98 22.26 -8.21
N THR A 18 -1.68 21.52 -9.06
CA THR A 18 -2.20 20.19 -8.71
C THR A 18 -1.06 19.17 -8.68
N GLU A 19 -0.93 18.47 -7.57
CA GLU A 19 0.09 17.44 -7.36
C GLU A 19 -0.44 16.06 -7.73
N GLU A 20 0.33 15.30 -8.51
CA GLU A 20 0.02 13.93 -8.87
C GLU A 20 1.27 13.06 -8.80
N VAL A 21 1.20 11.94 -8.07
CA VAL A 21 2.27 10.96 -8.07
C VAL A 21 2.25 10.16 -9.37
N VAL A 22 3.36 10.18 -10.11
CA VAL A 22 3.47 9.55 -11.44
C VAL A 22 4.45 8.38 -11.50
N VAL A 23 5.40 8.28 -10.54
CA VAL A 23 6.30 7.13 -10.36
C VAL A 23 6.43 6.82 -8.88
N GLY A 24 6.47 5.55 -8.53
CA GLY A 24 6.71 5.08 -7.17
C GLY A 24 7.63 3.86 -7.15
N ILE A 25 8.53 3.84 -6.17
CA ILE A 25 9.40 2.71 -5.86
C ILE A 25 9.40 2.47 -4.36
N ALA A 26 9.20 1.21 -3.95
CA ALA A 26 9.41 0.74 -2.59
C ALA A 26 10.47 -0.36 -2.61
N SER A 27 11.64 -0.13 -2.03
CA SER A 27 12.75 -1.08 -2.01
C SER A 27 13.01 -1.56 -0.59
N ALA A 28 12.77 -2.84 -0.33
CA ALA A 28 12.90 -3.50 0.96
C ALA A 28 13.96 -4.61 0.90
N PRO A 29 15.25 -4.29 1.11
CA PRO A 29 16.35 -5.24 0.97
C PRO A 29 16.21 -6.47 1.89
N ALA A 30 15.77 -6.25 3.14
CA ALA A 30 15.58 -7.34 4.11
C ALA A 30 14.46 -8.33 3.71
N LEU A 31 13.55 -7.92 2.82
CA LEU A 31 12.52 -8.79 2.23
C LEU A 31 12.94 -9.33 0.87
N ALA A 32 14.14 -8.98 0.38
CA ALA A 32 14.62 -9.26 -0.97
C ALA A 32 13.60 -8.85 -2.05
N ARG A 33 12.91 -7.70 -1.86
CA ARG A 33 11.83 -7.24 -2.74
C ARG A 33 11.97 -5.77 -3.10
N ARG A 34 11.58 -5.46 -4.34
CA ARG A 34 11.37 -4.10 -4.81
C ARG A 34 10.08 -4.04 -5.61
N TRP A 35 9.18 -3.13 -5.22
CA TRP A 35 7.97 -2.80 -5.95
C TRP A 35 8.18 -1.51 -6.72
N SER A 36 7.61 -1.42 -7.90
CA SER A 36 7.67 -0.22 -8.75
C SER A 36 6.40 -0.06 -9.56
N ALA A 37 6.06 1.18 -9.84
CA ALA A 37 4.98 1.54 -10.74
C ALA A 37 5.25 2.89 -11.41
N ALA A 38 4.72 3.05 -12.61
CA ALA A 38 4.62 4.33 -13.29
C ALA A 38 3.21 4.48 -13.86
N LYS A 39 2.69 5.71 -13.87
CA LYS A 39 1.34 6.03 -14.32
C LYS A 39 1.05 5.46 -15.72
N GLY A 40 0.00 4.62 -15.82
CA GLY A 40 -0.42 3.95 -17.05
C GLY A 40 0.40 2.74 -17.47
N HIS A 41 1.39 2.32 -16.67
CA HIS A 41 2.28 1.19 -17.02
C HIS A 41 2.04 -0.05 -16.17
N GLY A 42 1.22 0.05 -15.12
CA GLY A 42 0.98 -1.03 -14.15
C GLY A 42 2.01 -1.07 -13.04
N ALA A 43 1.81 -2.00 -12.11
CA ALA A 43 2.68 -2.23 -10.96
C ALA A 43 3.41 -3.56 -11.08
N PHE A 44 4.63 -3.59 -10.57
CA PHE A 44 5.52 -4.74 -10.67
C PHE A 44 6.22 -4.99 -9.34
N VAL A 45 6.56 -6.25 -9.08
CA VAL A 45 7.47 -6.67 -8.02
C VAL A 45 8.67 -7.40 -8.61
N ARG A 46 9.85 -7.07 -8.11
CA ARG A 46 11.11 -7.77 -8.43
C ARG A 46 11.61 -8.46 -7.16
N PHE A 47 12.02 -9.71 -7.29
CA PHE A 47 12.64 -10.49 -6.22
C PHE A 47 14.14 -10.56 -6.46
N ASN A 48 14.93 -10.15 -5.48
CA ASN A 48 16.39 -10.28 -5.54
C ASN A 48 16.75 -11.70 -5.11
N SER A 49 17.43 -12.44 -5.96
CA SER A 49 17.88 -13.83 -5.70
C SER A 49 19.29 -13.90 -5.05
N GLY A 50 19.98 -12.76 -4.89
CA GLY A 50 21.33 -12.67 -4.33
C GLY A 50 21.36 -12.65 -2.81
N SER A 51 22.44 -13.18 -2.22
CA SER A 51 22.75 -13.01 -0.80
C SER A 51 22.90 -11.54 -0.45
N VAL A 52 22.45 -11.13 0.76
CA VAL A 52 22.59 -9.77 1.29
C VAL A 52 24.09 -9.34 1.38
N ASP A 53 24.99 -10.32 1.33
CA ASP A 53 26.44 -10.11 1.45
C ASP A 53 27.12 -9.72 0.11
N ASP A 54 26.40 -9.82 -1.02
CA ASP A 54 26.92 -9.46 -2.32
C ASP A 54 26.30 -8.17 -2.87
N LEU A 55 26.70 -7.05 -2.31
CA LEU A 55 26.34 -5.71 -2.80
C LEU A 55 27.02 -5.33 -4.12
N THR A 56 27.87 -6.24 -4.66
CA THR A 56 28.66 -6.02 -5.88
C THR A 56 28.13 -6.72 -7.11
N GLU A 57 27.17 -7.66 -6.96
CA GLU A 57 26.56 -8.25 -8.13
C GLU A 57 25.71 -7.22 -8.88
N GLU A 58 26.07 -7.04 -10.13
CA GLU A 58 25.33 -6.21 -11.07
C GLU A 58 23.85 -6.56 -11.04
N PHE A 59 23.02 -5.55 -10.93
CA PHE A 59 21.54 -5.61 -10.85
C PHE A 59 20.89 -6.36 -12.03
N ASP A 60 21.69 -6.93 -12.93
CA ASP A 60 21.30 -7.52 -14.22
C ASP A 60 21.19 -9.04 -14.26
N SER A 61 21.61 -9.77 -13.24
CA SER A 61 21.48 -11.23 -13.28
C SER A 61 20.10 -11.70 -12.81
N VAL A 62 19.17 -11.84 -13.78
CA VAL A 62 17.94 -12.64 -13.71
C VAL A 62 17.02 -12.36 -12.51
N SER A 63 16.72 -11.11 -12.26
CA SER A 63 15.60 -10.76 -11.40
C SER A 63 14.30 -10.96 -12.18
N SER A 64 13.48 -11.91 -11.78
CA SER A 64 12.15 -12.10 -12.38
C SER A 64 11.23 -10.96 -11.94
N GLU A 65 11.06 -9.94 -12.78
CA GLU A 65 10.04 -8.92 -12.58
C GLU A 65 8.67 -9.54 -12.86
N LYS A 66 7.75 -9.41 -11.92
CA LYS A 66 6.39 -9.92 -12.03
C LYS A 66 5.40 -8.77 -11.95
N LYS A 67 4.50 -8.68 -12.93
CA LYS A 67 3.34 -7.79 -12.83
C LYS A 67 2.44 -8.24 -11.70
N ILE A 68 2.01 -7.29 -10.86
CA ILE A 68 1.14 -7.54 -9.71
C ILE A 68 -0.24 -6.94 -9.93
N SER A 69 -1.22 -7.46 -9.23
CA SER A 69 -2.59 -6.94 -9.21
C SER A 69 -3.24 -7.22 -7.86
N VAL A 70 -4.14 -6.35 -7.46
CA VAL A 70 -4.95 -6.50 -6.25
C VAL A 70 -5.88 -7.72 -6.32
N SER A 71 -6.40 -8.15 -5.19
CA SER A 71 -7.36 -9.26 -5.06
C SER A 71 -8.72 -8.92 -5.67
N LYS A 72 -9.61 -9.92 -5.71
CA LYS A 72 -11.01 -9.78 -6.18
C LYS A 72 -12.02 -10.11 -5.08
N VAL A 73 -11.61 -10.13 -3.81
CA VAL A 73 -12.50 -10.35 -2.68
C VAL A 73 -13.57 -9.25 -2.64
N ALA A 74 -14.84 -9.66 -2.56
CA ALA A 74 -15.96 -8.73 -2.71
C ALA A 74 -16.78 -8.51 -1.43
N LYS A 75 -16.50 -9.26 -0.36
CA LYS A 75 -17.19 -9.13 0.93
C LYS A 75 -16.17 -8.84 2.03
N LEU A 76 -16.50 -7.90 2.90
CA LEU A 76 -15.64 -7.56 4.03
C LEU A 76 -15.46 -8.76 4.98
N SER A 77 -16.49 -9.61 5.13
CA SER A 77 -16.42 -10.85 5.91
C SER A 77 -15.41 -11.88 5.39
N ASP A 78 -15.05 -11.79 4.12
CA ASP A 78 -14.11 -12.71 3.47
C ASP A 78 -12.72 -12.07 3.31
N SER A 79 -12.56 -10.81 3.77
CA SER A 79 -11.34 -10.03 3.55
C SER A 79 -10.26 -10.26 4.60
N SER A 80 -9.02 -10.09 4.17
CA SER A 80 -7.84 -9.94 5.03
C SER A 80 -7.51 -8.46 5.18
N ILE A 81 -7.43 -7.98 6.43
CA ILE A 81 -7.12 -6.58 6.77
C ILE A 81 -5.77 -6.50 7.47
N SER A 82 -4.90 -5.61 7.02
CA SER A 82 -3.62 -5.30 7.63
C SER A 82 -3.59 -3.87 8.18
N TYR A 83 -2.85 -3.66 9.26
CA TYR A 83 -2.68 -2.37 9.94
C TYR A 83 -1.41 -2.43 10.80
N SER A 84 -0.89 -1.28 11.26
CA SER A 84 0.28 -1.26 12.14
C SER A 84 -0.09 -1.56 13.59
N ASP A 85 -0.93 -0.72 14.18
CA ASP A 85 -1.33 -0.82 15.60
C ASP A 85 -2.67 -0.11 15.87
N PHE A 86 -2.98 0.13 17.14
CA PHE A 86 -4.19 0.83 17.60
C PHE A 86 -3.94 2.27 18.05
N ILE A 87 -2.80 2.87 17.68
CA ILE A 87 -2.45 4.26 18.04
C ILE A 87 -2.92 5.22 16.94
N GLY A 88 -3.34 6.42 17.32
CA GLY A 88 -3.69 7.49 16.38
C GLY A 88 -5.08 7.43 15.76
N TRP A 89 -5.93 6.48 16.15
CA TRP A 89 -7.26 6.30 15.56
C TRP A 89 -8.31 7.31 16.02
N GLY A 90 -8.14 7.92 17.22
CA GLY A 90 -9.14 8.86 17.77
C GLY A 90 -10.54 8.24 17.78
N ASP A 91 -11.53 9.01 17.32
CA ASP A 91 -12.94 8.58 17.26
C ASP A 91 -13.19 7.40 16.28
N ARG A 92 -12.24 7.10 15.40
CA ARG A 92 -12.34 5.97 14.46
C ARG A 92 -11.90 4.63 15.07
N LEU A 93 -11.40 4.60 16.30
CA LEU A 93 -10.92 3.34 16.92
C LEU A 93 -12.04 2.30 17.04
N GLU A 94 -13.20 2.69 17.56
CA GLU A 94 -14.32 1.76 17.73
C GLU A 94 -14.89 1.26 16.38
N PRO A 95 -15.18 2.13 15.39
CA PRO A 95 -15.54 1.69 14.04
C PRO A 95 -14.50 0.76 13.40
N PHE A 96 -13.23 1.08 13.53
CA PHE A 96 -12.14 0.24 13.03
C PHE A 96 -12.12 -1.15 13.68
N GLN A 97 -12.22 -1.23 15.02
CA GLN A 97 -12.28 -2.50 15.73
C GLN A 97 -13.50 -3.34 15.34
N LYS A 98 -14.67 -2.71 15.12
CA LYS A 98 -15.85 -3.39 14.58
C LYS A 98 -15.61 -3.97 13.19
N MET A 99 -14.90 -3.22 12.33
CA MET A 99 -14.51 -3.69 11.00
C MET A 99 -13.59 -4.90 11.10
N LEU A 100 -12.56 -4.86 11.95
CA LEU A 100 -11.64 -5.98 12.16
C LEU A 100 -12.37 -7.22 12.67
N ALA A 101 -13.33 -7.07 13.59
CA ALA A 101 -14.11 -8.19 14.15
C ALA A 101 -14.99 -8.89 13.10
N ASN A 102 -15.36 -8.19 12.02
CA ASN A 102 -16.16 -8.73 10.92
C ASN A 102 -15.33 -9.27 9.74
N ALA A 103 -14.02 -9.07 9.72
CA ALA A 103 -13.15 -9.56 8.66
C ALA A 103 -12.83 -11.06 8.87
N TRP A 104 -12.55 -11.77 7.77
CA TRP A 104 -12.06 -13.14 7.83
C TRP A 104 -10.73 -13.25 8.59
N ARG A 105 -9.82 -12.29 8.37
CA ARG A 105 -8.47 -12.34 8.92
C ARG A 105 -7.92 -10.94 9.15
N THR A 106 -7.20 -10.76 10.26
CA THR A 106 -6.49 -9.50 10.55
C THR A 106 -5.04 -9.76 10.90
N ARG A 107 -4.13 -8.83 10.53
CA ARG A 107 -2.70 -8.89 10.85
C ARG A 107 -2.15 -7.48 11.10
N GLY A 108 -1.48 -7.33 12.23
CA GLY A 108 -0.63 -6.17 12.51
C GLY A 108 0.75 -6.40 11.89
N ILE A 109 0.95 -5.99 10.63
CA ILE A 109 2.23 -6.09 9.94
C ILE A 109 2.92 -4.74 9.90
N GLY A 110 2.16 -3.73 9.58
CA GLY A 110 2.58 -2.35 9.60
C GLY A 110 3.40 -1.88 8.42
N ASP A 111 3.45 -0.60 8.38
CA ASP A 111 4.12 0.31 7.50
C ASP A 111 3.84 0.02 6.01
N PHE A 112 4.79 0.36 5.17
CA PHE A 112 4.72 0.22 3.72
C PHE A 112 4.31 -1.20 3.26
N TRP A 113 4.71 -2.24 4.01
CA TRP A 113 4.52 -3.62 3.57
C TRP A 113 3.05 -4.03 3.53
N SER A 114 2.23 -3.56 4.45
CA SER A 114 0.77 -3.78 4.41
C SER A 114 0.16 -3.33 3.09
N HIS A 115 0.52 -2.13 2.62
CA HIS A 115 0.06 -1.58 1.35
C HIS A 115 0.60 -2.34 0.13
N MET A 116 1.87 -2.78 0.19
CA MET A 116 2.46 -3.61 -0.87
C MET A 116 1.80 -4.99 -0.96
N LEU A 117 1.40 -5.58 0.15
CA LEU A 117 0.62 -6.82 0.17
C LEU A 117 -0.78 -6.64 -0.46
N VAL A 118 -1.39 -5.45 -0.34
CA VAL A 118 -2.62 -5.13 -1.07
C VAL A 118 -2.34 -5.07 -2.58
N ALA A 119 -1.27 -4.40 -3.00
CA ALA A 119 -0.90 -4.33 -4.40
C ALA A 119 -0.58 -5.70 -5.02
N GLU A 120 -0.03 -6.64 -4.21
CA GLU A 120 0.21 -8.04 -4.63
C GLU A 120 -1.06 -8.92 -4.60
N GLY A 121 -2.18 -8.43 -4.03
CA GLY A 121 -3.41 -9.20 -3.86
C GLY A 121 -3.35 -10.25 -2.73
N ALA A 122 -2.33 -10.19 -1.86
CA ALA A 122 -2.16 -11.08 -0.73
C ALA A 122 -2.94 -10.64 0.52
N VAL A 123 -3.30 -9.37 0.59
CA VAL A 123 -4.18 -8.72 1.57
C VAL A 123 -5.19 -7.88 0.81
N ASP A 124 -6.38 -7.67 1.34
CA ASP A 124 -7.45 -6.97 0.64
C ASP A 124 -7.56 -5.49 1.02
N VAL A 125 -7.17 -5.18 2.26
CA VAL A 125 -7.28 -3.85 2.86
C VAL A 125 -6.07 -3.59 3.74
N ALA A 126 -5.45 -2.40 3.61
CA ALA A 126 -4.46 -1.89 4.55
C ALA A 126 -4.86 -0.48 4.99
N ILE A 127 -4.82 -0.20 6.30
CA ILE A 127 -5.31 1.06 6.87
C ILE A 127 -4.32 1.57 7.91
N GLU A 128 -3.93 2.86 7.74
CA GLU A 128 -3.09 3.59 8.67
C GLU A 128 -3.73 4.94 9.03
N PRO A 129 -4.00 5.20 10.32
CA PRO A 129 -4.74 6.39 10.74
C PRO A 129 -3.92 7.68 10.65
N SER A 130 -2.59 7.58 10.64
CA SER A 130 -1.69 8.73 10.59
C SER A 130 -0.40 8.36 9.89
N LEU A 131 -0.12 9.02 8.76
CA LEU A 131 1.09 8.85 7.96
C LEU A 131 1.50 10.19 7.34
N ALA A 132 2.79 10.40 7.16
CA ALA A 132 3.29 11.53 6.39
C ALA A 132 3.26 11.23 4.87
N VAL A 133 3.29 12.27 4.06
CA VAL A 133 3.24 12.13 2.60
C VAL A 133 4.39 11.29 2.04
N TRP A 134 5.58 11.40 2.61
CA TRP A 134 6.75 10.60 2.19
C TRP A 134 6.64 9.11 2.51
N ASP A 135 5.77 8.72 3.46
CA ASP A 135 5.47 7.32 3.74
C ASP A 135 4.45 6.76 2.74
N MET A 136 3.63 7.61 2.11
CA MET A 136 2.48 7.21 1.31
C MET A 136 2.64 7.40 -0.20
N ALA A 137 3.41 8.41 -0.64
CA ALA A 137 3.42 8.81 -2.05
C ALA A 137 3.82 7.67 -3.00
N ALA A 138 4.87 6.90 -2.67
CA ALA A 138 5.25 5.75 -3.47
C ALA A 138 4.19 4.63 -3.44
N LEU A 139 3.56 4.43 -2.29
CA LEU A 139 2.57 3.37 -2.08
C LEU A 139 1.28 3.65 -2.86
N ASP A 140 0.85 4.91 -2.90
CA ASP A 140 -0.34 5.37 -3.63
C ASP A 140 -0.31 4.93 -5.10
N ILE A 141 0.74 5.29 -5.84
CA ILE A 141 0.83 4.95 -7.26
C ILE A 141 0.98 3.44 -7.47
N ILE A 142 1.73 2.72 -6.61
CA ILE A 142 1.90 1.27 -6.74
C ILE A 142 0.56 0.55 -6.55
N VAL A 143 -0.22 0.93 -5.54
CA VAL A 143 -1.56 0.34 -5.30
C VAL A 143 -2.52 0.66 -6.44
N ARG A 144 -2.56 1.92 -6.92
CA ARG A 144 -3.45 2.32 -8.03
C ARG A 144 -3.09 1.61 -9.33
N GLU A 145 -1.82 1.51 -9.68
CA GLU A 145 -1.35 0.83 -10.89
C GLU A 145 -1.48 -0.71 -10.79
N ALA A 146 -1.61 -1.27 -9.59
CA ALA A 146 -2.02 -2.65 -9.37
C ALA A 146 -3.54 -2.88 -9.53
N GLY A 147 -4.33 -1.82 -9.79
CA GLY A 147 -5.78 -1.85 -9.95
C GLY A 147 -6.55 -1.66 -8.65
N GLY A 148 -5.88 -1.25 -7.57
CA GLY A 148 -6.49 -0.90 -6.29
C GLY A 148 -6.93 0.57 -6.19
N VAL A 149 -7.36 0.94 -5.00
CA VAL A 149 -7.71 2.33 -4.65
C VAL A 149 -6.89 2.74 -3.42
N PHE A 150 -6.34 3.97 -3.45
CA PHE A 150 -5.65 4.59 -2.34
C PHE A 150 -6.33 5.93 -1.98
N THR A 151 -6.71 6.09 -0.72
CA THR A 151 -7.29 7.32 -0.18
C THR A 151 -6.78 7.59 1.24
N ASN A 152 -7.16 8.73 1.82
CA ASN A 152 -7.10 8.89 3.27
C ASN A 152 -8.30 8.20 3.95
N THR A 153 -8.36 8.23 5.29
CA THR A 153 -9.47 7.64 6.08
C THR A 153 -10.81 8.35 5.91
N ALA A 154 -10.85 9.53 5.30
CA ALA A 154 -12.07 10.24 4.93
C ALA A 154 -12.51 9.98 3.48
N GLY A 155 -11.79 9.13 2.73
CA GLY A 155 -12.09 8.79 1.34
C GLY A 155 -11.57 9.79 0.29
N GLN A 156 -10.71 10.74 0.66
CA GLN A 156 -10.08 11.65 -0.29
C GLN A 156 -8.92 10.95 -1.00
N SER A 157 -8.90 11.00 -2.32
CA SER A 157 -7.89 10.32 -3.15
C SER A 157 -6.49 10.90 -2.98
N GLY A 158 -5.48 10.02 -3.09
CA GLY A 158 -4.06 10.35 -3.08
C GLY A 158 -3.43 10.37 -1.70
N PRO A 159 -2.10 10.62 -1.64
CA PRO A 159 -1.29 10.46 -0.44
C PRO A 159 -1.21 11.70 0.44
N PHE A 160 -1.89 12.81 0.10
CA PHE A 160 -1.69 14.11 0.75
C PHE A 160 -2.61 14.34 1.96
N GLY A 161 -3.43 13.34 2.34
CA GLY A 161 -4.46 13.49 3.37
C GLY A 161 -4.06 13.08 4.81
N GLY A 162 -2.78 12.81 5.09
CA GLY A 162 -2.26 12.53 6.45
C GLY A 162 -2.62 11.15 7.03
N SER A 163 -3.29 10.30 6.26
CA SER A 163 -3.63 8.90 6.59
C SER A 163 -3.74 8.08 5.31
N GLY A 164 -3.68 6.75 5.39
CA GLY A 164 -3.67 5.89 4.21
C GLY A 164 -4.64 4.71 4.31
N VAL A 165 -5.45 4.52 3.26
CA VAL A 165 -6.34 3.38 3.07
C VAL A 165 -6.11 2.80 1.69
N SER A 166 -5.46 1.64 1.62
CA SER A 166 -5.32 0.85 0.39
C SER A 166 -6.36 -0.26 0.37
N THR A 167 -7.00 -0.46 -0.75
CA THR A 167 -7.95 -1.56 -0.94
C THR A 167 -7.82 -2.16 -2.34
N ASN A 168 -8.44 -3.32 -2.54
CA ASN A 168 -8.58 -3.94 -3.86
C ASN A 168 -9.60 -3.21 -4.79
N GLY A 169 -10.09 -2.04 -4.38
CA GLY A 169 -11.09 -1.25 -5.11
C GLY A 169 -12.53 -1.72 -4.88
N VAL A 170 -12.79 -3.02 -4.91
CA VAL A 170 -14.15 -3.58 -4.71
C VAL A 170 -14.67 -3.31 -3.30
N LEU A 171 -13.80 -3.40 -2.30
CA LEU A 171 -14.14 -3.19 -0.88
C LEU A 171 -14.08 -1.72 -0.45
N HIS A 172 -13.57 -0.81 -1.29
CA HIS A 172 -13.21 0.54 -0.86
C HIS A 172 -14.35 1.30 -0.17
N ASN A 173 -15.51 1.37 -0.82
CA ASN A 173 -16.65 2.10 -0.26
C ASN A 173 -17.14 1.48 1.07
N ALA A 174 -17.12 0.14 1.19
CA ALA A 174 -17.52 -0.53 2.42
C ALA A 174 -16.54 -0.21 3.56
N VAL A 175 -15.24 -0.13 3.26
CA VAL A 175 -14.19 0.23 4.23
C VAL A 175 -14.35 1.68 4.68
N ILE A 176 -14.46 2.64 3.75
CA ILE A 176 -14.60 4.06 4.09
C ILE A 176 -15.89 4.32 4.90
N ASN A 177 -17.01 3.76 4.49
CA ASN A 177 -18.27 3.88 5.24
C ASN A 177 -18.19 3.22 6.63
N GLY A 178 -17.47 2.10 6.74
CA GLY A 178 -17.25 1.43 8.03
C GLY A 178 -16.38 2.23 9.01
N LEU A 179 -15.47 3.06 8.49
CA LEU A 179 -14.60 3.94 9.29
C LEU A 179 -15.30 5.25 9.70
N ASN A 180 -16.32 5.67 8.97
CA ASN A 180 -17.04 6.96 9.15
C ASN A 180 -18.56 6.71 9.19
N PRO A 181 -19.08 6.01 10.22
CA PRO A 181 -20.50 5.62 10.33
C PRO A 181 -21.44 6.80 10.56
#